data_cd9a7eddb9c97970371e0c39725011f8
#
_entry.id   cd9a7eddb9c97970371e0c39725011f8
#
_cell.length_a   1.000
_cell.length_b   1.000
_cell.length_c   1.000
_cell.angle_alpha   90.00
_cell.angle_beta   90.00
_cell.angle_gamma   90.00
#
_symmetry.space_group_name_H-M   'P 1'
#
loop_
_entity.id
_entity.type
_entity.pdbx_description
1 polymer ?
#
loop_
_entity_poly.entity_id
_entity_poly.type
_entity_poly.pdbx_seq_one_letter_code
_entity_poly.pdbx_strand_id
1 'polypeptide(L)'
;MKNRWFGIVGTALLIGTVSPHLLTSQTTPSPQAAGPYAVIGMMRAVDERHSVDLEAGYVRHLEWHRQVRDPFDWYSYSVSASTERQRWIIYATFGHTATELSNPISPAEDWRDASITLLPHVEFKGNAIYEFLPGLSRGNGMPTPTRLAEYTTVELNYGEGKVFEAALAGEQSKLQGETLWYRLVEGGNAPRYIRLRPRANLASILDEHADQALPDKVNTLVTKMSVETWNLRPDMLVNVSPEPAR
;
A
#
# COMPACT_ATOMS: atom_id res chain seq x y z
N MET A 1 -69.17 2.64 -42.66
CA MET A 1 -69.01 3.83 -43.54
C MET A 1 -67.54 3.99 -43.85
N LYS A 2 -67.25 4.01 -45.14
CA LYS A 2 -65.95 4.19 -45.77
C LYS A 2 -65.39 5.57 -45.49
N ASN A 3 -64.06 5.73 -45.31
CA ASN A 3 -63.30 6.67 -46.12
C ASN A 3 -61.80 6.33 -46.01
N ARG A 4 -61.27 5.97 -47.17
CA ARG A 4 -59.85 5.89 -47.54
C ARG A 4 -59.37 7.34 -47.82
N TRP A 5 -58.17 7.72 -47.42
CA TRP A 5 -57.37 8.74 -48.09
C TRP A 5 -55.95 8.26 -48.31
N PHE A 6 -55.50 8.28 -49.53
CA PHE A 6 -54.15 8.11 -50.07
C PHE A 6 -53.35 9.40 -49.84
N GLY A 7 -52.06 9.28 -49.73
CA GLY A 7 -51.20 10.46 -49.82
C GLY A 7 -49.74 10.20 -49.56
N ILE A 8 -49.03 9.94 -50.64
CA ILE A 8 -47.72 10.49 -51.08
C ILE A 8 -46.46 10.05 -50.32
N VAL A 9 -45.68 9.23 -51.05
CA VAL A 9 -44.28 8.90 -50.86
C VAL A 9 -43.43 10.13 -51.17
N GLY A 10 -42.71 10.61 -50.18
CA GLY A 10 -41.64 11.61 -50.32
C GLY A 10 -40.28 10.97 -50.01
N THR A 11 -39.53 10.65 -51.05
CA THR A 11 -38.15 10.17 -50.93
C THR A 11 -37.25 11.37 -50.64
N ALA A 12 -36.81 11.48 -49.40
CA ALA A 12 -35.79 12.45 -49.02
C ALA A 12 -34.40 11.78 -49.08
N LEU A 13 -33.61 12.21 -50.02
CA LEU A 13 -32.20 11.84 -50.18
C LEU A 13 -31.40 12.54 -49.09
N LEU A 14 -31.02 11.82 -48.03
CA LEU A 14 -30.10 12.31 -47.01
C LEU A 14 -28.65 12.12 -47.49
N ILE A 15 -28.07 13.23 -47.96
CA ILE A 15 -26.62 13.32 -48.21
C ILE A 15 -25.95 13.36 -46.85
N GLY A 16 -25.41 12.23 -46.43
CA GLY A 16 -24.60 12.14 -45.21
C GLY A 16 -23.25 12.83 -45.39
N THR A 17 -23.08 13.98 -44.75
CA THR A 17 -21.76 14.61 -44.58
C THR A 17 -20.97 13.75 -43.57
N VAL A 18 -19.96 13.03 -44.05
CA VAL A 18 -18.98 12.36 -43.24
C VAL A 18 -18.09 13.41 -42.59
N SER A 19 -18.34 13.76 -41.34
CA SER A 19 -17.42 14.55 -40.54
C SER A 19 -16.18 13.72 -40.23
N PRO A 20 -14.98 14.22 -40.52
CA PRO A 20 -13.76 13.55 -40.07
C PRO A 20 -13.71 13.59 -38.54
N HIS A 21 -13.90 12.42 -37.88
CA HIS A 21 -13.56 12.29 -36.48
C HIS A 21 -12.07 12.56 -36.32
N LEU A 22 -11.74 13.71 -35.78
CA LEU A 22 -10.42 13.97 -35.22
C LEU A 22 -10.18 12.91 -34.13
N LEU A 23 -9.34 11.92 -34.44
CA LEU A 23 -8.75 11.03 -33.46
C LEU A 23 -7.90 11.92 -32.53
N THR A 24 -8.49 12.41 -31.46
CA THR A 24 -7.74 12.93 -30.32
C THR A 24 -6.93 11.78 -29.80
N SER A 25 -5.63 11.79 -30.11
CA SER A 25 -4.67 10.92 -29.44
C SER A 25 -4.83 11.15 -27.94
N GLN A 26 -5.43 10.18 -27.25
CA GLN A 26 -5.35 10.13 -25.81
C GLN A 26 -3.88 9.94 -25.48
N THR A 27 -3.20 11.01 -25.10
CA THR A 27 -1.91 10.95 -24.45
C THR A 27 -2.12 10.13 -23.18
N THR A 28 -1.61 8.89 -23.20
CA THR A 28 -1.50 8.08 -21.99
C THR A 28 -0.78 8.95 -20.98
N PRO A 29 -1.35 9.21 -19.79
CA PRO A 29 -0.65 9.98 -18.78
C PRO A 29 0.71 9.32 -18.53
N SER A 30 1.79 10.08 -18.61
CA SER A 30 3.07 9.61 -18.12
C SER A 30 2.87 9.11 -16.69
N PRO A 31 3.48 7.98 -16.29
CA PRO A 31 3.42 7.54 -14.91
C PRO A 31 3.83 8.72 -14.02
N GLN A 32 2.90 9.21 -13.24
CA GLN A 32 3.17 10.27 -12.28
C GLN A 32 4.23 9.72 -11.32
N ALA A 33 5.31 10.45 -11.12
CA ALA A 33 6.33 10.03 -10.17
C ALA A 33 5.65 9.80 -8.81
N ALA A 34 5.83 8.60 -8.25
CA ALA A 34 5.26 8.25 -6.96
C ALA A 34 5.68 9.29 -5.91
N GLY A 35 4.75 9.74 -5.08
CA GLY A 35 5.02 10.65 -3.98
C GLY A 35 5.85 9.94 -2.88
N PRO A 36 6.40 10.70 -1.93
CA PRO A 36 7.31 10.12 -0.93
C PRO A 36 6.59 9.44 0.24
N TYR A 37 5.26 9.51 0.34
CA TYR A 37 4.58 9.06 1.54
C TYR A 37 3.96 7.67 1.39
N ALA A 38 3.96 6.96 2.52
CA ALA A 38 3.25 5.69 2.71
C ALA A 38 2.34 5.79 3.93
N VAL A 39 1.18 5.15 3.87
CA VAL A 39 0.31 4.94 5.02
C VAL A 39 0.38 3.47 5.39
N ILE A 40 0.66 3.17 6.64
CA ILE A 40 0.68 1.80 7.15
C ILE A 40 -0.24 1.73 8.37
N GLY A 41 -1.24 0.90 8.28
CA GLY A 41 -2.18 0.66 9.35
C GLY A 41 -2.16 -0.80 9.80
N MET A 42 -2.60 -1.01 11.04
CA MET A 42 -2.59 -2.31 11.69
C MET A 42 -3.92 -2.58 12.36
N MET A 43 -4.39 -3.80 12.23
CA MET A 43 -5.62 -4.25 12.86
C MET A 43 -5.51 -5.71 13.30
N ARG A 44 -6.30 -6.05 14.29
CA ARG A 44 -6.49 -7.45 14.74
C ARG A 44 -7.95 -7.73 15.02
N ALA A 45 -8.32 -9.00 15.07
CA ALA A 45 -9.63 -9.38 15.55
C ALA A 45 -9.82 -8.96 17.03
N VAL A 46 -11.03 -8.56 17.39
CA VAL A 46 -11.38 -8.21 18.79
C VAL A 46 -11.14 -9.41 19.72
N ASP A 47 -11.37 -10.63 19.21
CA ASP A 47 -10.98 -11.90 19.82
C ASP A 47 -10.78 -12.97 18.73
N GLU A 48 -10.27 -14.16 19.08
CA GLU A 48 -9.97 -15.22 18.11
C GLU A 48 -11.20 -15.70 17.32
N ARG A 49 -12.40 -15.66 17.89
CA ARG A 49 -13.64 -16.10 17.23
C ARG A 49 -14.02 -15.17 16.08
N HIS A 50 -13.61 -13.91 16.15
CA HIS A 50 -13.86 -12.91 15.12
C HIS A 50 -12.81 -12.87 14.00
N SER A 51 -11.82 -13.76 14.02
CA SER A 51 -10.76 -13.73 13.00
C SER A 51 -11.29 -13.96 11.58
N VAL A 52 -12.23 -14.90 11.41
CA VAL A 52 -12.86 -15.18 10.10
C VAL A 52 -13.76 -14.03 9.67
N ASP A 53 -14.52 -13.46 10.60
CA ASP A 53 -15.41 -12.32 10.31
C ASP A 53 -14.62 -11.06 9.98
N LEU A 54 -13.49 -10.83 10.66
CA LEU A 54 -12.55 -9.76 10.33
C LEU A 54 -12.06 -9.89 8.89
N GLU A 55 -11.55 -11.06 8.51
CA GLU A 55 -11.03 -11.29 7.15
C GLU A 55 -12.14 -11.08 6.11
N ALA A 56 -13.31 -11.67 6.31
CA ALA A 56 -14.46 -11.51 5.43
C ALA A 56 -14.95 -10.05 5.36
N GLY A 57 -14.97 -9.35 6.48
CA GLY A 57 -15.32 -7.93 6.57
C GLY A 57 -14.33 -7.05 5.82
N TYR A 58 -13.03 -7.33 5.98
CA TYR A 58 -11.99 -6.59 5.31
C TYR A 58 -12.00 -6.81 3.78
N VAL A 59 -12.19 -8.04 3.31
CA VAL A 59 -12.36 -8.31 1.87
C VAL A 59 -13.55 -7.53 1.28
N ARG A 60 -14.69 -7.47 2.00
CA ARG A 60 -15.84 -6.66 1.55
C ARG A 60 -15.52 -5.17 1.51
N HIS A 61 -14.79 -4.65 2.50
CA HIS A 61 -14.37 -3.26 2.53
C HIS A 61 -13.41 -2.92 1.38
N LEU A 62 -12.46 -3.80 1.06
CA LEU A 62 -11.59 -3.64 -0.11
C LEU A 62 -12.38 -3.70 -1.43
N GLU A 63 -13.47 -4.44 -1.49
CA GLU A 63 -14.35 -4.41 -2.65
C GLU A 63 -15.05 -3.06 -2.82
N TRP A 64 -15.42 -2.39 -1.71
CA TRP A 64 -15.89 -1.02 -1.75
C TRP A 64 -14.84 -0.09 -2.39
N HIS A 65 -13.56 -0.17 -2.01
CA HIS A 65 -12.48 0.61 -2.63
C HIS A 65 -12.39 0.37 -4.14
N ARG A 66 -12.56 -0.87 -4.61
CA ARG A 66 -12.61 -1.17 -6.06
C ARG A 66 -13.81 -0.52 -6.75
N GLN A 67 -15.00 -0.56 -6.12
CA GLN A 67 -16.23 0.00 -6.69
C GLN A 67 -16.17 1.52 -6.81
N VAL A 68 -15.59 2.22 -5.86
CA VAL A 68 -15.39 3.67 -5.93
C VAL A 68 -14.18 4.05 -6.79
N ARG A 69 -13.47 3.07 -7.33
CA ARG A 69 -12.26 3.27 -8.15
C ARG A 69 -11.19 4.06 -7.40
N ASP A 70 -10.93 3.63 -6.16
CA ASP A 70 -9.83 4.17 -5.38
C ASP A 70 -8.53 4.08 -6.20
N PRO A 71 -7.80 5.18 -6.46
CA PRO A 71 -6.58 5.16 -7.25
C PRO A 71 -5.40 4.54 -6.52
N PHE A 72 -5.52 4.27 -5.22
CA PHE A 72 -4.41 3.80 -4.40
C PHE A 72 -4.17 2.30 -4.57
N ASP A 73 -2.89 1.93 -4.55
CA ASP A 73 -2.45 0.54 -4.52
C ASP A 73 -2.48 0.06 -3.06
N TRP A 74 -3.45 -0.81 -2.74
CA TRP A 74 -3.60 -1.38 -1.40
C TRP A 74 -2.87 -2.70 -1.29
N TYR A 75 -1.91 -2.74 -0.40
CA TYR A 75 -1.19 -3.95 0.00
C TYR A 75 -1.77 -4.44 1.32
N SER A 76 -1.96 -5.74 1.43
CA SER A 76 -2.39 -6.36 2.67
C SER A 76 -1.49 -7.53 3.00
N TYR A 77 -1.12 -7.62 4.28
CA TYR A 77 -0.26 -8.68 4.78
C TYR A 77 -0.86 -9.27 6.07
N SER A 78 -0.59 -10.55 6.30
CA SER A 78 -0.77 -11.16 7.61
C SER A 78 0.60 -11.33 8.29
N VAL A 79 0.69 -10.98 9.56
CA VAL A 79 1.94 -11.16 10.32
C VAL A 79 2.09 -12.63 10.68
N SER A 80 3.15 -13.29 10.18
CA SER A 80 3.40 -14.71 10.37
C SER A 80 4.45 -15.01 11.44
N ALA A 81 5.44 -14.14 11.60
CA ALA A 81 6.45 -14.25 12.63
C ALA A 81 6.62 -12.92 13.36
N SER A 82 6.20 -12.87 14.59
CA SER A 82 6.30 -11.74 15.51
C SER A 82 6.05 -12.23 16.93
N THR A 83 6.71 -11.62 17.91
CA THR A 83 6.45 -11.91 19.33
C THR A 83 5.23 -11.16 19.87
N GLU A 84 4.82 -10.06 19.20
CA GLU A 84 3.79 -9.17 19.71
C GLU A 84 2.54 -9.13 18.81
N ARG A 85 2.70 -9.35 17.49
CA ARG A 85 1.66 -9.06 16.48
C ARG A 85 1.29 -10.26 15.59
N GLN A 86 1.48 -11.47 16.07
CA GLN A 86 1.09 -12.65 15.31
C GLN A 86 -0.40 -12.62 14.94
N ARG A 87 -0.73 -12.96 13.69
CA ARG A 87 -2.08 -12.96 13.10
C ARG A 87 -2.71 -11.56 12.90
N TRP A 88 -1.97 -10.50 13.11
CA TRP A 88 -2.47 -9.18 12.75
C TRP A 88 -2.52 -9.04 11.22
N ILE A 89 -3.48 -8.23 10.77
CA ILE A 89 -3.53 -7.77 9.38
C ILE A 89 -2.91 -6.39 9.34
N ILE A 90 -1.98 -6.23 8.40
CA ILE A 90 -1.35 -4.96 8.07
C ILE A 90 -1.92 -4.55 6.72
N TYR A 91 -2.37 -3.32 6.62
CA TYR A 91 -2.71 -2.70 5.35
C TYR A 91 -1.77 -1.53 5.10
N ALA A 92 -1.38 -1.36 3.85
CA ALA A 92 -0.46 -0.32 3.47
C ALA A 92 -0.77 0.21 2.07
N THR A 93 -0.56 1.50 1.90
CA THR A 93 -0.56 2.18 0.61
C THR A 93 0.72 3.00 0.48
N PHE A 94 1.28 3.09 -0.70
CA PHE A 94 2.58 3.71 -0.95
C PHE A 94 2.51 4.73 -2.09
N GLY A 95 3.51 5.60 -2.16
CA GLY A 95 3.67 6.51 -3.30
C GLY A 95 2.76 7.73 -3.28
N HIS A 96 2.25 8.13 -2.12
CA HIS A 96 1.36 9.29 -1.99
C HIS A 96 2.11 10.61 -2.00
N THR A 97 1.48 11.60 -2.60
CA THR A 97 1.80 13.00 -2.36
C THR A 97 1.06 13.53 -1.13
N ALA A 98 1.52 14.64 -0.55
CA ALA A 98 0.80 15.30 0.54
C ALA A 98 -0.61 15.76 0.14
N THR A 99 -0.81 16.12 -1.13
CA THR A 99 -2.11 16.52 -1.67
C THR A 99 -3.10 15.35 -1.70
N GLU A 100 -2.66 14.17 -2.12
CA GLU A 100 -3.48 12.95 -2.12
C GLU A 100 -3.87 12.53 -0.70
N LEU A 101 -2.94 12.58 0.25
CA LEU A 101 -3.24 12.29 1.65
C LEU A 101 -4.21 13.29 2.28
N SER A 102 -4.21 14.55 1.80
CA SER A 102 -5.13 15.60 2.28
C SER A 102 -6.53 15.50 1.67
N ASN A 103 -6.68 14.76 0.56
CA ASN A 103 -7.93 14.64 -0.18
C ASN A 103 -8.27 13.15 -0.45
N PRO A 104 -8.49 12.37 0.60
CA PRO A 104 -8.87 10.96 0.45
C PRO A 104 -10.24 10.85 -0.23
N ILE A 105 -10.48 9.72 -0.91
CA ILE A 105 -11.76 9.46 -1.56
C ILE A 105 -12.83 9.24 -0.52
N SER A 106 -13.89 10.05 -0.62
CA SER A 106 -15.14 9.87 0.16
C SER A 106 -14.95 9.42 1.61
N PRO A 107 -14.20 10.17 2.49
CA PRO A 107 -13.86 9.69 3.82
C PRO A 107 -15.08 9.29 4.67
N ALA A 108 -16.20 9.98 4.48
CA ALA A 108 -17.44 9.67 5.21
C ALA A 108 -18.09 8.37 4.73
N GLU A 109 -17.96 8.03 3.46
CA GLU A 109 -18.50 6.80 2.88
C GLU A 109 -17.61 5.62 3.21
N ASP A 110 -16.29 5.79 3.13
CA ASP A 110 -15.28 4.86 3.58
C ASP A 110 -15.53 4.46 5.04
N TRP A 111 -15.63 5.45 5.93
CA TRP A 111 -15.93 5.20 7.34
C TRP A 111 -17.28 4.51 7.53
N ARG A 112 -18.30 4.86 6.75
CA ARG A 112 -19.62 4.22 6.82
C ARG A 112 -19.53 2.74 6.42
N ASP A 113 -18.86 2.44 5.31
CA ASP A 113 -18.66 1.07 4.85
C ASP A 113 -17.87 0.26 5.88
N ALA A 114 -16.73 0.77 6.34
CA ALA A 114 -15.92 0.15 7.38
C ALA A 114 -16.73 -0.10 8.67
N SER A 115 -17.62 0.82 9.06
CA SER A 115 -18.45 0.70 10.26
C SER A 115 -19.41 -0.50 10.19
N ILE A 116 -19.84 -0.87 9.00
CA ILE A 116 -20.77 -2.00 8.80
C ILE A 116 -20.00 -3.30 8.58
N THR A 117 -18.93 -3.25 7.79
CA THR A 117 -18.26 -4.45 7.30
C THR A 117 -17.13 -4.91 8.19
N LEU A 118 -16.45 -3.99 8.88
CA LEU A 118 -15.17 -4.23 9.52
C LEU A 118 -15.16 -3.97 11.02
N LEU A 119 -15.63 -2.79 11.46
CA LEU A 119 -15.54 -2.35 12.87
C LEU A 119 -16.15 -3.31 13.89
N PRO A 120 -17.23 -4.07 13.64
CA PRO A 120 -17.76 -5.01 14.61
C PRO A 120 -16.78 -6.13 14.99
N HIS A 121 -15.79 -6.41 14.15
CA HIS A 121 -14.90 -7.56 14.27
C HIS A 121 -13.44 -7.18 14.55
N VAL A 122 -13.12 -5.87 14.55
CA VAL A 122 -11.74 -5.40 14.52
C VAL A 122 -11.40 -4.47 15.69
N GLU A 123 -10.17 -4.58 16.15
CA GLU A 123 -9.50 -3.56 16.94
C GLU A 123 -8.42 -2.91 16.07
N PHE A 124 -8.64 -1.66 15.67
CA PHE A 124 -7.62 -0.87 14.99
C PHE A 124 -6.51 -0.50 15.95
N LYS A 125 -5.26 -0.65 15.50
CA LYS A 125 -4.06 -0.30 16.26
C LYS A 125 -3.38 0.97 15.74
N GLY A 126 -4.10 1.74 14.93
CA GLY A 126 -3.70 3.02 14.39
C GLY A 126 -3.15 2.95 12.97
N ASN A 127 -3.07 4.13 12.38
CA ASN A 127 -2.41 4.40 11.11
C ASN A 127 -1.20 5.27 11.37
N ALA A 128 -0.15 5.05 10.61
CA ALA A 128 1.04 5.89 10.65
C ALA A 128 1.42 6.33 9.23
N ILE A 129 1.84 7.58 9.11
CA ILE A 129 2.35 8.14 7.87
C ILE A 129 3.87 8.10 7.93
N TYR A 130 4.47 7.54 6.89
CA TYR A 130 5.90 7.43 6.73
C TYR A 130 6.36 8.15 5.49
N GLU A 131 7.57 8.69 5.51
CA GLU A 131 8.25 9.30 4.37
C GLU A 131 9.34 8.36 3.86
N PHE A 132 9.32 8.06 2.58
CA PHE A 132 10.34 7.28 1.90
C PHE A 132 11.68 7.99 1.87
N LEU A 133 12.76 7.28 2.16
CA LEU A 133 14.13 7.79 2.21
C LEU A 133 14.96 7.20 1.06
N PRO A 134 14.95 7.80 -0.14
CA PRO A 134 15.64 7.26 -1.29
C PRO A 134 17.16 7.16 -1.10
N GLY A 135 17.75 8.07 -0.32
CA GLY A 135 19.18 8.06 0.00
C GLY A 135 19.62 6.89 0.90
N LEU A 136 18.68 6.17 1.51
CA LEU A 136 18.94 4.99 2.34
C LEU A 136 18.43 3.70 1.71
N SER A 137 17.76 3.80 0.59
CA SER A 137 16.99 2.71 -0.01
C SER A 137 17.60 2.23 -1.32
N ARG A 138 17.29 0.99 -1.68
CA ARG A 138 17.44 0.43 -3.02
C ARG A 138 16.07 -0.02 -3.50
N GLY A 139 15.43 0.79 -4.32
CA GLY A 139 14.07 0.66 -4.82
C GLY A 139 13.43 2.03 -5.02
N ASN A 140 12.19 2.06 -5.48
CA ASN A 140 11.47 3.28 -5.87
C ASN A 140 10.47 3.79 -4.82
N GLY A 141 10.43 3.18 -3.63
CA GLY A 141 9.48 3.55 -2.58
C GLY A 141 8.13 2.84 -2.66
N MET A 142 7.96 1.93 -3.61
CA MET A 142 6.83 1.02 -3.70
C MET A 142 7.35 -0.42 -3.62
N PRO A 143 6.97 -1.21 -2.61
CA PRO A 143 7.50 -2.55 -2.45
C PRO A 143 7.03 -3.47 -3.58
N THR A 144 7.95 -4.27 -4.13
CA THR A 144 7.58 -5.35 -5.02
C THR A 144 6.65 -6.32 -4.29
N PRO A 145 5.47 -6.66 -4.84
CA PRO A 145 4.47 -7.48 -4.16
C PRO A 145 4.84 -8.97 -4.16
N THR A 146 5.94 -9.30 -3.48
CA THR A 146 6.41 -10.67 -3.28
C THR A 146 5.64 -11.39 -2.19
N ARG A 147 5.74 -12.72 -2.16
CA ARG A 147 5.04 -13.57 -1.19
C ARG A 147 5.29 -13.18 0.27
N LEU A 148 6.51 -12.79 0.60
CA LEU A 148 6.90 -12.39 1.95
C LEU A 148 7.48 -10.98 1.93
N ALA A 149 7.38 -10.29 3.05
CA ALA A 149 8.12 -9.09 3.34
C ALA A 149 8.76 -9.21 4.73
N GLU A 150 10.04 -8.88 4.82
CA GLU A 150 10.70 -8.67 6.10
C GLU A 150 10.50 -7.22 6.51
N TYR A 151 9.94 -7.03 7.66
CA TYR A 151 9.64 -5.71 8.22
C TYR A 151 10.46 -5.48 9.49
N THR A 152 11.30 -4.47 9.47
CA THR A 152 12.09 -4.07 10.64
C THR A 152 11.62 -2.71 11.12
N THR A 153 11.32 -2.59 12.40
CA THR A 153 11.10 -1.30 13.08
C THR A 153 12.33 -0.96 13.89
N VAL A 154 12.77 0.30 13.79
CA VAL A 154 13.88 0.85 14.57
C VAL A 154 13.40 2.11 15.27
N GLU A 155 13.51 2.16 16.59
CA GLU A 155 13.26 3.33 17.42
C GLU A 155 14.58 3.85 17.96
N LEU A 156 14.77 5.17 17.94
CA LEU A 156 16.01 5.82 18.34
C LEU A 156 15.80 6.72 19.56
N ASN A 157 16.90 7.10 20.19
CA ASN A 157 16.89 8.22 21.14
C ASN A 157 16.47 9.51 20.42
N TYR A 158 15.80 10.39 21.16
CA TYR A 158 15.38 11.69 20.64
C TYR A 158 16.59 12.50 20.15
N GLY A 159 16.45 13.07 18.93
CA GLY A 159 17.52 13.87 18.31
C GLY A 159 18.51 13.07 17.44
N GLU A 160 18.54 11.75 17.51
CA GLU A 160 19.54 10.91 16.82
C GLU A 160 19.20 10.60 15.34
N GLY A 161 18.04 11.02 14.83
CA GLY A 161 17.59 10.68 13.49
C GLY A 161 18.57 11.06 12.38
N LYS A 162 19.13 12.28 12.41
CA LYS A 162 20.09 12.72 11.39
C LYS A 162 21.40 11.93 11.42
N VAL A 163 21.87 11.57 12.61
CA VAL A 163 23.09 10.77 12.79
C VAL A 163 22.85 9.36 12.23
N PHE A 164 21.70 8.77 12.54
CA PHE A 164 21.26 7.47 12.02
C PHE A 164 21.20 7.47 10.49
N GLU A 165 20.52 8.46 9.89
CA GLU A 165 20.39 8.59 8.44
C GLU A 165 21.76 8.74 7.76
N ALA A 166 22.64 9.61 8.29
CA ALA A 166 23.99 9.80 7.76
C ALA A 166 24.84 8.53 7.82
N ALA A 167 24.68 7.75 8.91
CA ALA A 167 25.39 6.49 9.08
C ALA A 167 24.90 5.42 8.09
N LEU A 168 23.59 5.31 7.85
CA LEU A 168 23.02 4.36 6.89
C LEU A 168 23.32 4.76 5.44
N ALA A 169 23.33 6.04 5.11
CA ALA A 169 23.66 6.50 3.75
C ALA A 169 25.03 6.01 3.29
N GLY A 170 26.01 5.88 4.19
CA GLY A 170 27.33 5.30 3.90
C GLY A 170 27.29 3.79 3.58
N GLU A 171 26.20 3.11 3.90
CA GLU A 171 26.05 1.66 3.66
C GLU A 171 25.14 1.34 2.47
N GLN A 172 24.50 2.35 1.85
CA GLN A 172 23.53 2.13 0.76
C GLN A 172 24.09 1.29 -0.39
N SER A 173 25.36 1.49 -0.76
CA SER A 173 26.00 0.74 -1.85
C SER A 173 26.18 -0.74 -1.56
N LYS A 174 26.09 -1.16 -0.30
CA LYS A 174 26.23 -2.55 0.15
C LYS A 174 24.89 -3.28 0.17
N LEU A 175 23.75 -2.58 0.01
CA LEU A 175 22.46 -3.19 0.04
C LEU A 175 22.28 -4.23 -1.07
N GLN A 176 21.83 -5.41 -0.69
CA GLN A 176 21.46 -6.51 -1.58
C GLN A 176 19.94 -6.51 -1.78
N GLY A 177 19.49 -6.72 -3.03
CA GLY A 177 18.06 -6.77 -3.33
C GLY A 177 17.32 -5.45 -3.02
N GLU A 178 16.01 -5.50 -3.10
CA GLU A 178 15.16 -4.36 -2.75
C GLU A 178 15.16 -4.15 -1.24
N THR A 179 15.43 -2.92 -0.82
CA THR A 179 15.44 -2.50 0.59
C THR A 179 14.91 -1.08 0.66
N LEU A 180 13.77 -0.91 1.30
CA LEU A 180 13.06 0.36 1.36
C LEU A 180 13.06 0.88 2.80
N TRP A 181 13.62 2.07 2.99
CA TRP A 181 13.63 2.76 4.28
C TRP A 181 12.62 3.90 4.28
N TYR A 182 11.89 3.99 5.37
CA TYR A 182 10.94 5.07 5.61
C TYR A 182 11.11 5.63 7.02
N ARG A 183 10.88 6.91 7.17
CA ARG A 183 10.86 7.62 8.45
C ARG A 183 9.44 7.92 8.86
N LEU A 184 9.10 7.70 10.12
CA LEU A 184 7.82 8.10 10.68
C LEU A 184 7.66 9.64 10.63
N VAL A 185 6.53 10.08 10.06
CA VAL A 185 6.12 11.49 10.01
C VAL A 185 5.04 11.75 11.05
N GLU A 186 4.01 10.86 11.10
CA GLU A 186 2.87 11.01 11.98
C GLU A 186 2.30 9.65 12.40
N GLY A 187 1.58 9.60 13.51
CA GLY A 187 0.87 8.42 13.97
C GLY A 187 1.67 7.51 14.91
N GLY A 188 2.68 8.03 15.59
CA GLY A 188 3.45 7.24 16.56
C GLY A 188 4.54 8.01 17.27
N ASN A 189 5.40 7.29 17.99
CA ASN A 189 6.56 7.87 18.69
C ASN A 189 7.72 8.04 17.70
N ALA A 190 8.28 9.24 17.64
CA ALA A 190 9.46 9.58 16.83
C ALA A 190 10.68 9.83 17.71
N PRO A 191 11.92 9.59 17.22
CA PRO A 191 12.24 9.14 15.87
C PRO A 191 12.07 7.63 15.71
N ARG A 192 11.30 7.22 14.71
CA ARG A 192 11.09 5.81 14.31
C ARG A 192 11.33 5.67 12.83
N TYR A 193 11.95 4.56 12.47
CA TYR A 193 12.19 4.15 11.09
C TYR A 193 11.64 2.76 10.86
N ILE A 194 11.27 2.48 9.63
CA ILE A 194 10.96 1.13 9.18
C ILE A 194 11.82 0.78 7.98
N ARG A 195 12.21 -0.49 7.91
CA ARG A 195 12.84 -1.09 6.74
C ARG A 195 11.92 -2.20 6.23
N LEU A 196 11.57 -2.13 4.96
CA LEU A 196 10.80 -3.15 4.27
C LEU A 196 11.68 -3.79 3.21
N ARG A 197 11.75 -5.14 3.24
CA ARG A 197 12.52 -5.94 2.28
C ARG A 197 11.60 -7.02 1.70
N PRO A 198 11.13 -6.87 0.45
CA PRO A 198 10.40 -7.92 -0.23
C PRO A 198 11.23 -9.21 -0.34
N ARG A 199 10.61 -10.37 -0.12
CA ARG A 199 11.26 -11.69 -0.06
C ARG A 199 10.47 -12.74 -0.81
N ALA A 200 11.13 -13.53 -1.64
CA ALA A 200 10.48 -14.59 -2.40
C ALA A 200 9.99 -15.73 -1.48
N ASN A 201 10.77 -16.09 -0.47
CA ASN A 201 10.50 -17.22 0.43
C ASN A 201 11.24 -17.08 1.76
N LEU A 202 10.96 -17.99 2.70
CA LEU A 202 11.57 -17.98 4.02
C LEU A 202 13.09 -18.31 3.98
N ALA A 203 13.54 -19.14 3.03
CA ALA A 203 14.95 -19.46 2.91
C ALA A 203 15.77 -18.17 2.64
N SER A 204 15.28 -17.29 1.75
CA SER A 204 15.96 -16.01 1.48
C SER A 204 16.02 -15.07 2.69
N ILE A 205 15.13 -15.23 3.67
CA ILE A 205 15.20 -14.49 4.94
C ILE A 205 16.27 -15.10 5.84
N LEU A 206 16.31 -16.43 5.95
CA LEU A 206 17.21 -17.15 6.85
C LEU A 206 18.66 -17.12 6.35
N ASP A 207 18.87 -17.27 5.04
CA ASP A 207 20.21 -17.28 4.44
C ASP A 207 20.90 -15.90 4.54
N GLU A 208 20.11 -14.81 4.48
CA GLU A 208 20.62 -13.46 4.59
C GLU A 208 20.55 -12.89 6.03
N HIS A 209 20.33 -13.76 7.04
CA HIS A 209 20.15 -13.31 8.42
C HIS A 209 21.36 -12.50 8.95
N ALA A 210 22.58 -12.82 8.52
CA ALA A 210 23.78 -12.07 8.88
C ALA A 210 23.77 -10.61 8.35
N ASP A 211 23.10 -10.39 7.21
CA ASP A 211 23.01 -9.05 6.59
C ASP A 211 21.87 -8.19 7.17
N GLN A 212 21.13 -8.71 8.13
CA GLN A 212 20.03 -7.98 8.80
C GLN A 212 20.54 -7.01 9.85
N ALA A 213 21.75 -7.22 10.35
CA ALA A 213 22.34 -6.35 11.36
C ALA A 213 22.46 -4.91 10.84
N LEU A 214 22.09 -3.98 11.69
CA LEU A 214 22.45 -2.59 11.48
C LEU A 214 23.97 -2.41 11.64
N PRO A 215 24.57 -1.45 10.94
CA PRO A 215 25.99 -1.15 11.15
C PRO A 215 26.27 -0.86 12.62
N ASP A 216 27.39 -1.38 13.16
CA ASP A 216 27.75 -1.23 14.58
C ASP A 216 27.68 0.21 15.08
N LYS A 217 28.07 1.16 14.21
CA LYS A 217 28.06 2.60 14.52
C LYS A 217 26.67 3.17 14.83
N VAL A 218 25.58 2.48 14.43
CA VAL A 218 24.21 2.93 14.72
C VAL A 218 23.55 2.15 15.85
N ASN A 219 24.12 1.01 16.27
CA ASN A 219 23.53 0.19 17.32
C ASN A 219 23.36 0.95 18.64
N THR A 220 24.28 1.86 18.97
CA THR A 220 24.21 2.69 20.19
C THR A 220 23.10 3.76 20.14
N LEU A 221 22.58 4.06 18.96
CA LEU A 221 21.47 5.03 18.75
C LEU A 221 20.11 4.37 18.93
N VAL A 222 20.06 3.03 18.80
CA VAL A 222 18.81 2.25 18.79
C VAL A 222 18.36 1.96 20.20
N THR A 223 17.14 2.35 20.54
CA THR A 223 16.49 2.03 21.81
C THR A 223 15.64 0.76 21.73
N LYS A 224 15.03 0.52 20.56
CA LYS A 224 14.24 -0.68 20.31
C LYS A 224 14.36 -1.07 18.84
N MET A 225 14.49 -2.36 18.58
CA MET A 225 14.39 -2.94 17.25
C MET A 225 13.51 -4.18 17.28
N SER A 226 12.64 -4.32 16.29
CA SER A 226 11.87 -5.53 16.07
C SER A 226 11.94 -5.93 14.59
N VAL A 227 11.97 -7.23 14.34
CA VAL A 227 11.94 -7.80 12.98
C VAL A 227 10.77 -8.75 12.90
N GLU A 228 10.00 -8.64 11.84
CA GLU A 228 8.83 -9.46 11.60
C GLU A 228 8.81 -9.99 10.18
N THR A 229 8.14 -11.10 9.98
CA THR A 229 7.84 -11.61 8.64
C THR A 229 6.35 -11.42 8.36
N TRP A 230 6.06 -10.76 7.26
CA TRP A 230 4.72 -10.52 6.76
C TRP A 230 4.46 -11.37 5.53
N ASN A 231 3.31 -12.03 5.46
CA ASN A 231 2.83 -12.75 4.28
C ASN A 231 1.88 -11.84 3.50
N LEU A 232 2.17 -11.62 2.22
CA LEU A 232 1.24 -10.94 1.32
C LEU A 232 -0.06 -11.74 1.23
N ARG A 233 -1.19 -11.04 1.24
CA ARG A 233 -2.54 -11.59 1.09
C ARG A 233 -3.08 -11.26 -0.31
N PRO A 234 -2.89 -12.14 -1.31
CA PRO A 234 -3.32 -11.88 -2.68
C PRO A 234 -4.83 -11.67 -2.82
N ASP A 235 -5.60 -12.24 -1.92
CA ASP A 235 -7.07 -12.10 -1.80
C ASP A 235 -7.50 -10.72 -1.24
N MET A 236 -6.57 -9.96 -0.70
CA MET A 236 -6.78 -8.67 -0.04
C MET A 236 -5.98 -7.53 -0.70
N LEU A 237 -5.83 -7.54 -2.02
CA LEU A 237 -5.14 -6.50 -2.78
C LEU A 237 -6.13 -5.66 -3.58
N VAL A 238 -5.86 -4.36 -3.72
CA VAL A 238 -6.58 -3.48 -4.67
C VAL A 238 -5.54 -2.81 -5.56
N ASN A 239 -5.75 -2.85 -6.87
CA ASN A 239 -4.86 -2.32 -7.92
C ASN A 239 -3.45 -2.94 -7.97
N VAL A 240 -3.11 -3.86 -7.08
CA VAL A 240 -1.80 -4.53 -7.00
C VAL A 240 -1.89 -5.91 -7.63
N SER A 241 -0.95 -6.25 -8.50
CA SER A 241 -0.80 -7.60 -9.05
C SER A 241 0.38 -8.29 -8.36
N PRO A 242 0.17 -9.43 -7.68
CA PRO A 242 1.27 -10.13 -7.03
C PRO A 242 2.26 -10.67 -8.09
N GLU A 243 3.54 -10.67 -7.74
CA GLU A 243 4.56 -11.29 -8.58
C GLU A 243 4.25 -12.80 -8.73
N PRO A 244 4.30 -13.38 -9.96
CA PRO A 244 4.05 -14.80 -10.14
C PRO A 244 5.06 -15.61 -9.30
N ALA A 245 4.56 -16.62 -8.61
CA ALA A 245 5.39 -17.56 -7.84
C ALA A 245 6.39 -18.23 -8.79
N ARG A 246 7.67 -18.02 -8.58
CA ARG A 246 8.76 -18.69 -9.30
C ARG A 246 9.08 -20.02 -8.66
#